data_b501565919d5a12e41d327818da5b2fb
#
_entry.id   b501565919d5a12e41d327818da5b2fb
#
_cell.length_a   1.000
_cell.length_b   1.000
_cell.length_c   1.000
_cell.angle_alpha   90.00
_cell.angle_beta   90.00
_cell.angle_gamma   90.00
#
_symmetry.space_group_name_H-M   'P 1'
#
loop_
_entity.id
_entity.type
_entity.pdbx_description
1 polymer ?
#
loop_
_entity_poly.entity_id
_entity_poly.type
_entity_poly.pdbx_seq_one_letter_code
_entity_poly.pdbx_strand_id
1 'polypeptide(L)'
;SGKSTLLGALAGLLPGQGEVRIGGESLVDLSWPALAQRRAMLPQRQPQLFHIPVFQVLSLGLDEAQSAARQNEAIQALCQALELEALLARDFSRLSGGEQQRVLIARTLLQVWPSLNPGGRVLLLDEPLAGLDLHHQLALLRLLKQLAGQGLLVVLAIHDINLAIDWADRLLCLQQGRVVREGGVELVDEALLAQVFQIKTDRIEAGGRVWFMPSL
;
A
#
# COMPACT_ATOMS: atom_id res chain seq x y z
N SER A 1 1.77 16.98 -3.83
CA SER A 1 0.80 16.62 -4.90
C SER A 1 -0.61 16.34 -4.38
N GLY A 2 -0.78 15.97 -3.08
CA GLY A 2 -2.09 15.66 -2.47
C GLY A 2 -2.38 14.16 -2.32
N LYS A 3 -1.45 13.26 -2.66
CA LYS A 3 -1.63 11.79 -2.57
C LYS A 3 -2.02 11.34 -1.15
N SER A 4 -1.23 11.71 -0.14
CA SER A 4 -1.51 11.35 1.27
C SER A 4 -2.84 11.91 1.77
N THR A 5 -3.21 13.13 1.34
CA THR A 5 -4.50 13.73 1.67
C THR A 5 -5.66 12.94 1.07
N LEU A 6 -5.53 12.54 -0.20
CA LEU A 6 -6.53 11.70 -0.86
C LEU A 6 -6.66 10.35 -0.17
N LEU A 7 -5.53 9.66 0.09
CA LEU A 7 -5.56 8.38 0.80
C LEU A 7 -6.20 8.51 2.19
N GLY A 8 -5.89 9.59 2.93
CA GLY A 8 -6.50 9.87 4.23
C GLY A 8 -8.01 10.12 4.15
N ALA A 9 -8.48 10.81 3.11
CA ALA A 9 -9.91 11.02 2.86
C ALA A 9 -10.61 9.70 2.47
N LEU A 10 -10.01 8.91 1.57
CA LEU A 10 -10.52 7.58 1.20
C LEU A 10 -10.55 6.61 2.39
N ALA A 11 -9.63 6.78 3.34
CA ALA A 11 -9.60 6.02 4.57
C ALA A 11 -10.63 6.50 5.62
N GLY A 12 -11.29 7.64 5.42
CA GLY A 12 -12.18 8.26 6.40
C GLY A 12 -11.45 8.94 7.58
N LEU A 13 -10.13 9.15 7.45
CA LEU A 13 -9.32 9.79 8.49
C LEU A 13 -9.29 11.32 8.35
N LEU A 14 -9.64 11.82 7.17
CA LEU A 14 -9.71 13.26 6.88
C LEU A 14 -11.11 13.59 6.37
N PRO A 15 -11.67 14.74 6.77
CA PRO A 15 -12.93 15.22 6.23
C PRO A 15 -12.76 15.57 4.75
N GLY A 16 -13.83 15.39 3.98
CA GLY A 16 -13.86 15.75 2.55
C GLY A 16 -15.26 16.09 2.08
N GLN A 17 -15.39 16.63 0.88
CA GLN A 17 -16.65 16.79 0.17
C GLN A 17 -16.78 15.67 -0.86
N GLY A 18 -18.00 15.18 -1.05
CA GLY A 18 -18.28 14.05 -1.93
C GLY A 18 -18.62 12.79 -1.16
N GLU A 19 -18.67 11.66 -1.84
CA GLU A 19 -19.06 10.37 -1.29
C GLU A 19 -17.98 9.33 -1.55
N VAL A 20 -17.66 8.55 -0.51
CA VAL A 20 -16.81 7.36 -0.60
C VAL A 20 -17.65 6.15 -0.18
N ARG A 21 -17.65 5.10 -0.99
CA ARG A 21 -18.36 3.85 -0.70
C ARG A 21 -17.39 2.67 -0.66
N ILE A 22 -17.56 1.80 0.34
CA ILE A 22 -16.82 0.55 0.46
C ILE A 22 -17.82 -0.60 0.49
N GLY A 23 -17.77 -1.49 -0.51
CA GLY A 23 -18.73 -2.59 -0.63
C GLY A 23 -20.18 -2.13 -0.81
N GLY A 24 -20.40 -0.96 -1.42
CA GLY A 24 -21.71 -0.37 -1.65
C GLY A 24 -22.26 0.50 -0.49
N GLU A 25 -21.64 0.45 0.69
CA GLU A 25 -22.04 1.26 1.85
C GLU A 25 -21.25 2.57 1.91
N SER A 26 -21.94 3.65 2.26
CA SER A 26 -21.28 4.96 2.40
C SER A 26 -20.36 4.96 3.62
N LEU A 27 -19.18 5.54 3.46
CA LEU A 27 -18.17 5.58 4.51
C LEU A 27 -18.64 6.35 5.76
N VAL A 28 -19.48 7.37 5.57
CA VAL A 28 -20.04 8.17 6.68
C VAL A 28 -21.08 7.41 7.52
N ASP A 29 -21.67 6.36 6.97
CA ASP A 29 -22.67 5.53 7.65
C ASP A 29 -22.01 4.38 8.44
N LEU A 30 -20.71 4.14 8.24
CA LEU A 30 -19.98 3.09 8.92
C LEU A 30 -19.45 3.55 10.27
N SER A 31 -19.65 2.74 11.31
CA SER A 31 -18.95 2.94 12.57
C SER A 31 -17.44 2.69 12.41
N TRP A 32 -16.63 3.28 13.29
CA TRP A 32 -15.18 3.06 13.26
C TRP A 32 -14.76 1.58 13.29
N PRO A 33 -15.36 0.70 14.13
CA PRO A 33 -15.07 -0.73 14.09
C PRO A 33 -15.45 -1.38 12.76
N ALA A 34 -16.61 -1.06 12.19
CA ALA A 34 -17.06 -1.59 10.91
C ALA A 34 -16.13 -1.15 9.76
N LEU A 35 -15.66 0.10 9.79
CA LEU A 35 -14.72 0.62 8.82
C LEU A 35 -13.36 -0.06 8.96
N ALA A 36 -12.86 -0.25 10.19
CA ALA A 36 -11.58 -0.92 10.45
C ALA A 36 -11.57 -2.37 9.94
N GLN A 37 -12.69 -3.07 9.96
CA GLN A 37 -12.82 -4.41 9.38
C GLN A 37 -12.80 -4.42 7.84
N ARG A 38 -13.10 -3.31 7.18
CA ARG A 38 -13.21 -3.26 5.71
C ARG A 38 -12.00 -2.70 5.01
N ARG A 39 -11.21 -1.89 5.71
CA ARG A 39 -10.03 -1.26 5.14
C ARG A 39 -8.86 -1.22 6.12
N ALA A 40 -7.65 -1.32 5.58
CA ALA A 40 -6.41 -1.02 6.27
C ALA A 40 -5.67 0.13 5.58
N MET A 41 -4.90 0.90 6.36
CA MET A 41 -4.08 1.99 5.83
C MET A 41 -2.70 2.00 6.47
N LEU A 42 -1.67 2.09 5.63
CA LEU A 42 -0.31 2.42 6.00
C LEU A 42 -0.07 3.90 5.66
N PRO A 43 -0.03 4.81 6.63
CA PRO A 43 0.30 6.21 6.39
C PRO A 43 1.80 6.40 6.18
N GLN A 44 2.21 7.47 5.49
CA GLN A 44 3.61 7.79 5.23
C GLN A 44 4.41 8.00 6.53
N ARG A 45 3.81 8.67 7.53
CA ARG A 45 4.41 8.84 8.85
C ARG A 45 3.81 7.82 9.81
N GLN A 46 4.68 7.02 10.41
CA GLN A 46 4.30 6.01 11.39
C GLN A 46 4.57 6.51 12.82
N PRO A 47 3.73 6.13 13.79
CA PRO A 47 4.05 6.38 15.19
C PRO A 47 5.34 5.62 15.55
N GLN A 48 6.17 6.24 16.38
CA GLN A 48 7.34 5.56 16.91
C GLN A 48 6.88 4.48 17.89
N LEU A 49 7.21 3.25 17.59
CA LEU A 49 7.00 2.11 18.48
C LEU A 49 8.31 1.84 19.20
N PHE A 50 8.32 2.01 20.54
CA PHE A 50 9.53 1.85 21.35
C PHE A 50 9.51 0.53 22.09
N HIS A 51 10.65 -0.17 22.10
CA HIS A 51 10.95 -1.30 22.98
C HIS A 51 9.93 -2.44 23.02
N ILE A 52 9.33 -2.75 21.87
CA ILE A 52 8.47 -3.92 21.72
C ILE A 52 9.03 -4.86 20.64
N PRO A 53 8.99 -6.18 20.84
CA PRO A 53 9.41 -7.16 19.86
C PRO A 53 8.55 -7.10 18.60
N VAL A 54 9.14 -7.44 17.46
CA VAL A 54 8.46 -7.43 16.15
C VAL A 54 7.18 -8.28 16.17
N PHE A 55 7.19 -9.48 16.80
CA PHE A 55 6.01 -10.32 16.88
C PHE A 55 4.82 -9.60 17.55
N GLN A 56 5.09 -8.77 18.57
CA GLN A 56 4.03 -7.96 19.21
C GLN A 56 3.55 -6.84 18.31
N VAL A 57 4.44 -6.21 17.52
CA VAL A 57 4.03 -5.23 16.50
C VAL A 57 3.08 -5.86 15.49
N LEU A 58 3.38 -7.08 15.02
CA LEU A 58 2.51 -7.82 14.11
C LEU A 58 1.15 -8.14 14.74
N SER A 59 1.15 -8.54 16.02
CA SER A 59 -0.07 -8.85 16.77
C SER A 59 -1.04 -7.67 16.86
N LEU A 60 -0.55 -6.42 16.82
CA LEU A 60 -1.41 -5.24 16.77
C LEU A 60 -2.25 -5.13 15.46
N GLY A 61 -1.90 -5.89 14.44
CA GLY A 61 -2.68 -5.98 13.20
C GLY A 61 -3.75 -7.08 13.20
N LEU A 62 -3.87 -7.83 14.29
CA LEU A 62 -4.78 -8.98 14.41
C LEU A 62 -6.07 -8.58 15.12
N ASP A 63 -7.16 -9.27 14.77
CA ASP A 63 -8.41 -9.24 15.51
C ASP A 63 -8.40 -10.38 16.54
N GLU A 64 -8.56 -10.07 17.84
CA GLU A 64 -8.59 -11.04 18.93
C GLU A 64 -9.71 -12.09 18.78
N ALA A 65 -10.75 -11.81 18.01
CA ALA A 65 -11.83 -12.75 17.73
C ALA A 65 -11.39 -13.94 16.83
N GLN A 66 -10.24 -13.85 16.17
CA GLN A 66 -9.72 -14.90 15.29
C GLN A 66 -8.96 -15.97 16.08
N SER A 67 -9.05 -17.22 15.61
CA SER A 67 -8.32 -18.32 16.27
C SER A 67 -6.80 -18.16 16.16
N ALA A 68 -6.08 -18.51 17.22
CA ALA A 68 -4.61 -18.43 17.25
C ALA A 68 -3.95 -19.21 16.10
N ALA A 69 -4.53 -20.34 15.68
CA ALA A 69 -4.02 -21.14 14.57
C ALA A 69 -4.04 -20.35 13.25
N ARG A 70 -5.16 -19.69 12.93
CA ARG A 70 -5.29 -18.85 11.71
C ARG A 70 -4.38 -17.63 11.77
N GLN A 71 -4.27 -17.00 12.94
CA GLN A 71 -3.36 -15.87 13.15
C GLN A 71 -1.91 -16.26 12.88
N ASN A 72 -1.46 -17.41 13.46
CA ASN A 72 -0.10 -17.91 13.25
C ASN A 72 0.17 -18.25 11.78
N GLU A 73 -0.78 -18.87 11.07
CA GLU A 73 -0.65 -19.18 9.65
C GLU A 73 -0.48 -17.90 8.81
N ALA A 74 -1.29 -16.87 9.07
CA ALA A 74 -1.20 -15.60 8.37
C ALA A 74 0.11 -14.86 8.66
N ILE A 75 0.55 -14.83 9.93
CA ILE A 75 1.85 -14.27 10.32
C ILE A 75 2.98 -15.01 9.61
N GLN A 76 2.97 -16.34 9.60
CA GLN A 76 3.98 -17.14 8.95
C GLN A 76 4.06 -16.86 7.45
N ALA A 77 2.91 -16.81 6.75
CA ALA A 77 2.84 -16.50 5.33
C ALA A 77 3.42 -15.10 5.03
N LEU A 78 3.11 -14.09 5.86
CA LEU A 78 3.64 -12.74 5.70
C LEU A 78 5.14 -12.66 6.05
N CYS A 79 5.57 -13.36 7.11
CA CYS A 79 6.99 -13.42 7.46
C CYS A 79 7.80 -14.02 6.33
N GLN A 80 7.34 -15.10 5.72
CA GLN A 80 7.98 -15.70 4.56
C GLN A 80 8.01 -14.77 3.35
N ALA A 81 6.88 -14.12 3.03
CA ALA A 81 6.77 -13.24 1.87
C ALA A 81 7.60 -11.95 1.98
N LEU A 82 7.80 -11.45 3.21
CA LEU A 82 8.49 -10.19 3.50
C LEU A 82 9.82 -10.39 4.25
N GLU A 83 10.29 -11.65 4.40
CA GLU A 83 11.56 -12.02 5.06
C GLU A 83 11.69 -11.43 6.47
N LEU A 84 10.71 -11.74 7.33
CA LEU A 84 10.65 -11.20 8.70
C LEU A 84 10.99 -12.23 9.78
N GLU A 85 11.18 -13.51 9.46
CA GLU A 85 11.36 -14.60 10.43
C GLU A 85 12.51 -14.31 11.41
N ALA A 86 13.66 -13.88 10.89
CA ALA A 86 14.83 -13.55 11.70
C ALA A 86 14.66 -12.29 12.57
N LEU A 87 13.60 -11.52 12.32
CA LEU A 87 13.34 -10.26 13.01
C LEU A 87 12.34 -10.42 14.16
N LEU A 88 11.55 -11.49 14.21
CA LEU A 88 10.41 -11.66 15.13
C LEU A 88 10.72 -11.41 16.60
N ALA A 89 11.88 -11.87 17.07
CA ALA A 89 12.30 -11.69 18.46
C ALA A 89 13.07 -10.38 18.73
N ARG A 90 13.40 -9.62 17.66
CA ARG A 90 14.16 -8.37 17.78
C ARG A 90 13.26 -7.24 18.24
N ASP A 91 13.84 -6.29 18.95
CA ASP A 91 13.19 -5.03 19.30
C ASP A 91 12.97 -4.19 18.03
N PHE A 92 11.73 -3.75 17.79
CA PHE A 92 11.35 -2.98 16.62
C PHE A 92 12.18 -1.69 16.48
N SER A 93 12.49 -1.02 17.59
CA SER A 93 13.27 0.22 17.59
C SER A 93 14.72 0.04 17.13
N ARG A 94 15.23 -1.20 17.15
CA ARG A 94 16.61 -1.54 16.75
C ARG A 94 16.72 -2.02 15.30
N LEU A 95 15.61 -2.05 14.57
CA LEU A 95 15.58 -2.42 13.18
C LEU A 95 16.04 -1.26 12.29
N SER A 96 16.61 -1.59 11.14
CA SER A 96 16.84 -0.61 10.07
C SER A 96 15.52 -0.04 9.55
N GLY A 97 15.54 1.12 8.89
CA GLY A 97 14.33 1.74 8.33
C GLY A 97 13.56 0.81 7.37
N GLY A 98 14.28 0.08 6.51
CA GLY A 98 13.67 -0.89 5.60
C GLY A 98 13.06 -2.11 6.31
N GLU A 99 13.72 -2.62 7.37
CA GLU A 99 13.15 -3.69 8.20
C GLU A 99 11.89 -3.21 8.94
N GLN A 100 11.92 -2.00 9.52
CA GLN A 100 10.74 -1.40 10.16
C GLN A 100 9.58 -1.23 9.16
N GLN A 101 9.89 -0.75 7.96
CA GLN A 101 8.89 -0.58 6.89
C GLN A 101 8.21 -1.89 6.55
N ARG A 102 8.98 -2.99 6.35
CA ARG A 102 8.42 -4.33 6.07
C ARG A 102 7.53 -4.84 7.19
N VAL A 103 7.92 -4.66 8.46
CA VAL A 103 7.11 -5.04 9.63
C VAL A 103 5.79 -4.25 9.66
N LEU A 104 5.83 -2.95 9.42
CA LEU A 104 4.63 -2.11 9.41
C LEU A 104 3.68 -2.43 8.25
N ILE A 105 4.23 -2.78 7.09
CA ILE A 105 3.46 -3.29 5.95
C ILE A 105 2.78 -4.60 6.34
N ALA A 106 3.51 -5.57 6.92
CA ALA A 106 2.96 -6.85 7.36
C ALA A 106 1.83 -6.66 8.39
N ARG A 107 2.04 -5.80 9.40
CA ARG A 107 1.00 -5.43 10.37
C ARG A 107 -0.26 -4.88 9.70
N THR A 108 -0.09 -4.02 8.69
CA THR A 108 -1.21 -3.42 7.97
C THR A 108 -1.95 -4.46 7.12
N LEU A 109 -1.22 -5.36 6.47
CA LEU A 109 -1.77 -6.45 5.68
C LEU A 109 -2.58 -7.44 6.54
N LEU A 110 -2.16 -7.73 7.78
CA LEU A 110 -2.90 -8.62 8.69
C LEU A 110 -4.34 -8.15 8.93
N GLN A 111 -4.61 -6.85 8.93
CA GLN A 111 -5.95 -6.29 9.15
C GLN A 111 -6.95 -6.65 8.04
N VAL A 112 -6.47 -6.87 6.83
CA VAL A 112 -7.28 -7.21 5.63
C VAL A 112 -6.84 -8.52 4.99
N TRP A 113 -6.10 -9.34 5.73
CA TRP A 113 -5.62 -10.64 5.23
C TRP A 113 -6.80 -11.57 4.93
N PRO A 114 -6.92 -12.14 3.73
CA PRO A 114 -8.15 -12.82 3.29
C PRO A 114 -8.61 -13.96 4.20
N SER A 115 -7.69 -14.78 4.76
CA SER A 115 -8.06 -15.88 5.65
C SER A 115 -8.46 -15.42 7.06
N LEU A 116 -8.01 -14.23 7.49
CA LEU A 116 -8.36 -13.65 8.79
C LEU A 116 -9.60 -12.75 8.68
N ASN A 117 -9.68 -11.96 7.62
CA ASN A 117 -10.74 -10.98 7.44
C ASN A 117 -11.35 -11.08 6.03
N PRO A 118 -12.30 -12.01 5.81
CA PRO A 118 -13.00 -12.11 4.52
C PRO A 118 -13.81 -10.85 4.15
N GLY A 119 -14.09 -9.99 5.12
CA GLY A 119 -14.76 -8.68 4.95
C GLY A 119 -13.82 -7.55 4.50
N GLY A 120 -12.50 -7.75 4.58
CA GLY A 120 -11.50 -6.79 4.10
C GLY A 120 -11.69 -6.50 2.61
N ARG A 121 -11.74 -5.22 2.25
CA ARG A 121 -12.03 -4.77 0.87
C ARG A 121 -10.95 -3.87 0.31
N VAL A 122 -10.32 -3.06 1.14
CA VAL A 122 -9.45 -1.97 0.70
C VAL A 122 -8.17 -1.93 1.51
N LEU A 123 -7.04 -1.86 0.82
CA LEU A 123 -5.72 -1.61 1.35
C LEU A 123 -5.17 -0.30 0.77
N LEU A 124 -4.89 0.67 1.62
CA LEU A 124 -4.36 1.97 1.25
C LEU A 124 -2.92 2.08 1.75
N LEU A 125 -1.96 2.29 0.85
CA LEU A 125 -0.54 2.34 1.17
C LEU A 125 0.08 3.65 0.68
N ASP A 126 0.57 4.46 1.60
CA ASP A 126 1.23 5.72 1.29
C ASP A 126 2.75 5.53 1.29
N GLU A 127 3.35 5.56 0.10
CA GLU A 127 4.78 5.37 -0.16
C GLU A 127 5.38 4.08 0.46
N PRO A 128 4.74 2.89 0.27
CA PRO A 128 5.17 1.67 0.95
C PRO A 128 6.55 1.18 0.48
N LEU A 129 7.01 1.61 -0.69
CA LEU A 129 8.29 1.20 -1.29
C LEU A 129 9.47 2.03 -0.78
N ALA A 130 9.22 3.13 -0.08
CA ALA A 130 10.27 4.02 0.42
C ALA A 130 11.18 3.29 1.41
N GLY A 131 12.50 3.42 1.22
CA GLY A 131 13.51 2.79 2.09
C GLY A 131 13.69 1.29 1.91
N LEU A 132 12.98 0.65 0.98
CA LEU A 132 13.19 -0.74 0.59
C LEU A 132 14.19 -0.83 -0.58
N ASP A 133 15.05 -1.83 -0.55
CA ASP A 133 15.84 -2.20 -1.72
C ASP A 133 14.98 -2.84 -2.80
N LEU A 134 15.53 -2.99 -4.01
CA LEU A 134 14.79 -3.49 -5.17
C LEU A 134 14.21 -4.90 -4.94
N HIS A 135 14.94 -5.78 -4.24
CA HIS A 135 14.47 -7.13 -3.95
C HIS A 135 13.17 -7.10 -3.13
N HIS A 136 13.16 -6.35 -2.03
CA HIS A 136 12.00 -6.23 -1.16
C HIS A 136 10.85 -5.43 -1.79
N GLN A 137 11.15 -4.42 -2.64
CA GLN A 137 10.12 -3.74 -3.44
C GLN A 137 9.38 -4.71 -4.36
N LEU A 138 10.10 -5.54 -5.11
CA LEU A 138 9.51 -6.53 -6.01
C LEU A 138 8.75 -7.62 -5.27
N ALA A 139 9.25 -8.09 -4.12
CA ALA A 139 8.55 -9.05 -3.27
C ALA A 139 7.21 -8.50 -2.79
N LEU A 140 7.20 -7.25 -2.29
CA LEU A 140 5.98 -6.57 -1.88
C LEU A 140 5.00 -6.40 -3.03
N LEU A 141 5.44 -5.92 -4.20
CA LEU A 141 4.56 -5.70 -5.35
C LEU A 141 3.92 -7.00 -5.85
N ARG A 142 4.67 -8.12 -5.86
CA ARG A 142 4.12 -9.45 -6.18
C ARG A 142 3.04 -9.87 -5.19
N LEU A 143 3.30 -9.71 -3.89
CA LEU A 143 2.31 -10.01 -2.85
C LEU A 143 1.04 -9.17 -3.02
N LEU A 144 1.17 -7.86 -3.24
CA LEU A 144 0.03 -6.98 -3.45
C LEU A 144 -0.77 -7.34 -4.70
N LYS A 145 -0.11 -7.70 -5.79
CA LYS A 145 -0.77 -8.16 -7.03
C LYS A 145 -1.54 -9.47 -6.80
N GLN A 146 -0.95 -10.40 -6.03
CA GLN A 146 -1.63 -11.65 -5.64
C GLN A 146 -2.90 -11.36 -4.82
N LEU A 147 -2.81 -10.48 -3.82
CA LEU A 147 -3.95 -10.10 -2.98
C LEU A 147 -5.04 -9.36 -3.79
N ALA A 148 -4.64 -8.51 -4.74
CA ALA A 148 -5.57 -7.86 -5.66
C ALA A 148 -6.32 -8.90 -6.52
N GLY A 149 -5.61 -9.94 -7.01
CA GLY A 149 -6.23 -11.07 -7.70
C GLY A 149 -7.22 -11.89 -6.86
N GLN A 150 -7.13 -11.78 -5.53
CA GLN A 150 -8.09 -12.39 -4.59
C GLN A 150 -9.26 -11.45 -4.23
N GLY A 151 -9.36 -10.29 -4.87
CA GLY A 151 -10.47 -9.34 -4.72
C GLY A 151 -10.22 -8.19 -3.74
N LEU A 152 -8.99 -8.03 -3.23
CA LEU A 152 -8.62 -6.87 -2.43
C LEU A 152 -8.35 -5.66 -3.35
N LEU A 153 -9.02 -4.53 -3.13
CA LEU A 153 -8.65 -3.27 -3.78
C LEU A 153 -7.38 -2.72 -3.13
N VAL A 154 -6.29 -2.67 -3.89
CA VAL A 154 -5.01 -2.12 -3.42
C VAL A 154 -4.77 -0.76 -4.06
N VAL A 155 -4.62 0.27 -3.23
CA VAL A 155 -4.30 1.64 -3.68
C VAL A 155 -2.94 2.04 -3.11
N LEU A 156 -1.99 2.34 -4.02
CA LEU A 156 -0.64 2.75 -3.65
C LEU A 156 -0.37 4.19 -4.09
N ALA A 157 0.16 4.99 -3.19
CA ALA A 157 0.83 6.23 -3.58
C ALA A 157 2.32 5.93 -3.78
N ILE A 158 2.80 6.10 -5.00
CA ILE A 158 4.21 5.88 -5.37
C ILE A 158 4.76 7.05 -6.19
N HIS A 159 6.08 7.14 -6.29
CA HIS A 159 6.77 8.19 -7.05
C HIS A 159 7.40 7.66 -8.34
N ASP A 160 7.72 6.37 -8.40
CA ASP A 160 8.31 5.74 -9.57
C ASP A 160 7.25 5.42 -10.61
N ILE A 161 7.28 6.15 -11.73
CA ILE A 161 6.30 6.00 -12.79
C ILE A 161 6.47 4.68 -13.55
N ASN A 162 7.70 4.19 -13.70
CA ASN A 162 7.95 2.94 -14.39
C ASN A 162 7.43 1.75 -13.59
N LEU A 163 7.62 1.76 -12.25
CA LEU A 163 6.96 0.79 -11.39
C LEU A 163 5.42 0.90 -11.44
N ALA A 164 4.88 2.13 -11.52
CA ALA A 164 3.43 2.30 -11.65
C ALA A 164 2.90 1.68 -12.95
N ILE A 165 3.57 1.88 -14.07
CA ILE A 165 3.20 1.31 -15.37
C ILE A 165 3.28 -0.21 -15.37
N ASP A 166 4.32 -0.78 -14.77
CA ASP A 166 4.53 -2.23 -14.75
C ASP A 166 3.55 -3.00 -13.85
N TRP A 167 3.06 -2.37 -12.78
CA TRP A 167 2.33 -3.08 -11.72
C TRP A 167 0.89 -2.66 -11.53
N ALA A 168 0.49 -1.44 -11.90
CA ALA A 168 -0.88 -0.98 -11.72
C ALA A 168 -1.81 -1.46 -12.83
N ASP A 169 -3.08 -1.68 -12.49
CA ASP A 169 -4.16 -1.87 -13.45
C ASP A 169 -4.77 -0.53 -13.87
N ARG A 170 -4.74 0.45 -12.97
CA ARG A 170 -5.23 1.83 -13.20
C ARG A 170 -4.31 2.82 -12.50
N LEU A 171 -4.22 4.00 -13.07
CA LEU A 171 -3.44 5.13 -12.57
C LEU A 171 -4.34 6.33 -12.30
N LEU A 172 -4.04 7.04 -11.21
CA LEU A 172 -4.59 8.35 -10.90
C LEU A 172 -3.43 9.33 -10.72
N CYS A 173 -3.29 10.27 -11.64
CA CYS A 173 -2.23 11.27 -11.60
C CYS A 173 -2.72 12.52 -10.88
N LEU A 174 -2.00 12.91 -9.83
CA LEU A 174 -2.32 14.08 -9.00
C LEU A 174 -1.24 15.17 -9.13
N GLN A 175 -1.66 16.39 -9.40
CA GLN A 175 -0.81 17.58 -9.40
C GLN A 175 -1.51 18.69 -8.63
N GLN A 176 -0.82 19.31 -7.66
CA GLN A 176 -1.34 20.44 -6.87
C GLN A 176 -2.74 20.18 -6.26
N GLY A 177 -2.99 18.96 -5.78
CA GLY A 177 -4.26 18.56 -5.16
C GLY A 177 -5.41 18.31 -6.16
N ARG A 178 -5.13 18.29 -7.47
CA ARG A 178 -6.13 18.03 -8.51
C ARG A 178 -5.80 16.77 -9.28
N VAL A 179 -6.83 16.06 -9.71
CA VAL A 179 -6.70 14.94 -10.66
C VAL A 179 -6.40 15.53 -12.03
N VAL A 180 -5.24 15.17 -12.59
CA VAL A 180 -4.83 15.59 -13.93
C VAL A 180 -5.26 14.55 -14.96
N ARG A 181 -5.11 13.27 -14.62
CA ARG A 181 -5.49 12.15 -15.50
C ARG A 181 -5.83 10.92 -14.68
N GLU A 182 -6.79 10.15 -15.16
CA GLU A 182 -7.21 8.87 -14.56
C GLU A 182 -7.49 7.86 -15.68
N GLY A 183 -7.07 6.60 -15.50
CA GLY A 183 -7.35 5.50 -16.43
C GLY A 183 -6.34 4.37 -16.33
N GLY A 184 -6.20 3.59 -17.40
CA GLY A 184 -5.21 2.53 -17.52
C GLY A 184 -3.79 3.07 -17.71
N VAL A 185 -2.82 2.18 -17.73
CA VAL A 185 -1.39 2.54 -17.87
C VAL A 185 -1.05 3.14 -19.23
N GLU A 186 -1.86 2.87 -20.24
CA GLU A 186 -1.75 3.44 -21.60
C GLU A 186 -1.92 4.95 -21.66
N LEU A 187 -2.46 5.55 -20.60
CA LEU A 187 -2.61 7.01 -20.52
C LEU A 187 -1.32 7.75 -20.20
N VAL A 188 -0.26 7.02 -19.84
CA VAL A 188 1.03 7.63 -19.55
C VAL A 188 1.75 7.91 -20.86
N ASP A 189 1.98 9.19 -21.13
CA ASP A 189 2.71 9.70 -22.26
C ASP A 189 3.73 10.76 -21.82
N GLU A 190 4.62 11.17 -22.72
CA GLU A 190 5.63 12.18 -22.45
C GLU A 190 5.02 13.54 -22.07
N ALA A 191 3.83 13.85 -22.61
CA ALA A 191 3.13 15.10 -22.32
C ALA A 191 2.62 15.12 -20.88
N LEU A 192 2.04 14.01 -20.40
CA LEU A 192 1.62 13.86 -19.00
C LEU A 192 2.82 13.96 -18.06
N LEU A 193 3.93 13.31 -18.39
CA LEU A 193 5.13 13.34 -17.56
C LEU A 193 5.77 14.73 -17.52
N ALA A 194 5.83 15.41 -18.66
CA ALA A 194 6.27 16.81 -18.70
C ALA A 194 5.38 17.72 -17.85
N GLN A 195 4.06 17.51 -17.88
CA GLN A 195 3.12 18.27 -17.07
C GLN A 195 3.28 17.97 -15.56
N VAL A 196 3.30 16.70 -15.16
CA VAL A 196 3.23 16.29 -13.74
C VAL A 196 4.59 16.40 -13.05
N PHE A 197 5.66 15.97 -13.71
CA PHE A 197 7.02 15.92 -13.15
C PHE A 197 7.90 17.08 -13.60
N GLN A 198 7.48 17.86 -14.60
CA GLN A 198 8.23 18.99 -15.18
C GLN A 198 9.58 18.58 -15.76
N ILE A 199 9.66 17.37 -16.31
CA ILE A 199 10.82 16.81 -16.99
C ILE A 199 10.46 16.38 -18.40
N LYS A 200 11.43 16.47 -19.31
CA LYS A 200 11.34 15.80 -20.61
C LYS A 200 11.73 14.34 -20.43
N THR A 201 11.02 13.46 -21.08
CA THR A 201 11.29 12.02 -21.04
C THR A 201 11.28 11.43 -22.44
N ASP A 202 12.10 10.43 -22.64
CA ASP A 202 12.08 9.59 -23.84
C ASP A 202 11.32 8.31 -23.53
N ARG A 203 10.38 7.93 -24.39
CA ARG A 203 9.64 6.69 -24.30
C ARG A 203 10.43 5.58 -24.98
N ILE A 204 10.71 4.52 -24.23
CA ILE A 204 11.45 3.35 -24.69
C ILE A 204 10.53 2.14 -24.64
N GLU A 205 10.46 1.40 -25.73
CA GLU A 205 9.74 0.14 -25.81
C GLU A 205 10.74 -1.03 -25.98
N ALA A 206 10.72 -1.97 -25.07
CA ALA A 206 11.52 -3.18 -25.18
C ALA A 206 10.81 -4.36 -24.48
N GLY A 207 10.85 -5.52 -25.11
CA GLY A 207 10.25 -6.75 -24.54
C GLY A 207 8.75 -6.65 -24.25
N GLY A 208 8.00 -5.84 -25.00
CA GLY A 208 6.56 -5.60 -24.79
C GLY A 208 6.23 -4.71 -23.58
N ARG A 209 7.22 -4.02 -23.02
CA ARG A 209 7.05 -3.06 -21.94
C ARG A 209 7.43 -1.67 -22.38
N VAL A 210 6.86 -0.68 -21.72
CA VAL A 210 7.12 0.74 -21.94
C VAL A 210 7.82 1.30 -20.72
N TRP A 211 8.92 2.02 -20.93
CA TRP A 211 9.62 2.79 -19.91
C TRP A 211 9.78 4.23 -20.33
N PHE A 212 9.82 5.12 -19.35
CA PHE A 212 10.12 6.53 -19.56
C PHE A 212 11.43 6.86 -18.85
N MET A 213 12.39 7.40 -19.60
CA MET A 213 13.68 7.84 -19.08
C MET A 213 13.80 9.35 -19.21
N PRO A 214 14.36 10.05 -18.22
CA PRO A 214 14.65 11.47 -18.37
C PRO A 214 15.54 11.72 -19.59
N SER A 215 15.13 12.65 -20.46
CA SER A 215 15.98 13.11 -21.56
C SER A 215 17.09 14.02 -21.00
N LEU A 216 18.33 13.80 -21.40
CA LEU A 216 19.51 14.60 -21.00
C LEU A 216 19.59 15.91 -21.77
#